data_f3cc8af3eb731ba5abbaf1823a527149
#
_entry.id   f3cc8af3eb731ba5abbaf1823a527149
#
_cell.length_a   1.000
_cell.length_b   1.000
_cell.length_c   1.000
_cell.angle_alpha   90.00
_cell.angle_beta   90.00
_cell.angle_gamma   90.00
#
_symmetry.space_group_name_H-M   'P 1'
#
loop_
_entity.id
_entity.type
_entity.pdbx_description
1 polymer ?
#
loop_
_entity_poly.entity_id
_entity_poly.type
_entity_poly.pdbx_seq_one_letter_code
_entity_poly.pdbx_strand_id
1 'polypeptide(L)'
;MTYDGSSRANGLKLFVNGSEQKLITTMDQLTKDILMNSKVQPGLQIGAWDRGLGFKGGQVDDILVYNRELTDYEVKIIGNRASWKTVVQKEPTQLSSIDLRLLNKYYTSVLDPTVDLESKKLQKIRTKLADSVNKIRELMVMQDSPEPKKTFVLNRGNYDSPGEEVFPNTPNSILPFPENLPKNRYGLALWLTDDKHPLTARVAVNRFWQNFFGTGLVKTSEDFGNQGELPSHPELLDWLAFSFKESGWDTKKLCKLIVMSASYRQDSKASSDIKLKDPENRFLSHGPSKRMEAEMIRDNALKASGLLNNKIGGKSIKPYQPDGLWEINNTSYTADTGDVVYRRSLYVLAKRTVPNPTLNTFDATERSYCVVRRQSTNTPLQALVLLNDPTFVEASKVLGQEMAINKDDTKGIISVYRKLTGIQPSVSEVKLLKSLRNEELKKFRADIKRTKGWLSAGQFKVNKDLEPALVAANSVLASVILNSDATLTKR
;
A
#
# COMPACT_ATOMS: atom_id res chain seq x y z
N MET A 1 34.10 14.81 -16.05
CA MET A 1 32.66 15.13 -16.16
C MET A 1 32.43 16.48 -15.51
N THR A 2 31.67 17.38 -16.15
CA THR A 2 31.26 18.65 -15.57
C THR A 2 29.74 18.78 -15.63
N TYR A 3 29.19 19.57 -14.72
CA TYR A 3 27.76 19.83 -14.64
C TYR A 3 27.49 21.24 -14.14
N ASP A 4 26.61 21.97 -14.83
CA ASP A 4 26.33 23.39 -14.58
C ASP A 4 25.25 23.65 -13.51
N GLY A 5 24.71 22.64 -12.90
CA GLY A 5 23.65 22.73 -11.86
C GLY A 5 22.27 23.14 -12.40
N SER A 6 22.00 23.01 -13.69
CA SER A 6 20.74 23.44 -14.32
C SER A 6 19.57 22.47 -14.14
N SER A 7 19.78 21.27 -13.64
CA SER A 7 18.82 20.15 -13.63
C SER A 7 18.37 19.72 -15.04
N ARG A 8 19.26 19.97 -16.04
CA ARG A 8 19.04 19.60 -17.43
C ARG A 8 20.16 18.72 -17.95
N ALA A 9 19.83 17.79 -18.84
CA ALA A 9 20.79 16.86 -19.41
C ALA A 9 21.87 17.57 -20.25
N ASN A 10 21.55 18.68 -20.92
CA ASN A 10 22.47 19.45 -21.69
C ASN A 10 23.54 20.22 -20.86
N GLY A 11 23.30 20.37 -19.55
CA GLY A 11 24.27 20.89 -18.60
C GLY A 11 25.37 19.91 -18.20
N LEU A 12 25.21 18.63 -18.55
CA LEU A 12 26.17 17.58 -18.25
C LEU A 12 27.13 17.38 -19.44
N LYS A 13 28.43 17.40 -19.19
CA LYS A 13 29.44 17.11 -20.19
C LYS A 13 30.39 16.02 -19.72
N LEU A 14 30.73 15.10 -20.60
CA LEU A 14 31.73 14.06 -20.38
C LEU A 14 32.97 14.31 -21.21
N PHE A 15 34.13 14.13 -20.64
CA PHE A 15 35.42 14.30 -21.31
C PHE A 15 36.27 13.03 -21.17
N VAL A 16 36.92 12.64 -22.23
CA VAL A 16 37.92 11.56 -22.24
C VAL A 16 39.22 12.15 -22.73
N ASN A 17 40.29 12.05 -21.96
CA ASN A 17 41.59 12.66 -22.26
C ASN A 17 41.50 14.18 -22.63
N GLY A 18 40.67 14.91 -21.89
CA GLY A 18 40.47 16.35 -22.11
C GLY A 18 39.58 16.72 -23.30
N SER A 19 39.07 15.78 -24.06
CA SER A 19 38.19 15.99 -25.23
C SER A 19 36.73 15.69 -24.88
N GLU A 20 35.83 16.62 -25.19
CA GLU A 20 34.39 16.46 -24.95
C GLU A 20 33.83 15.33 -25.82
N GLN A 21 33.02 14.48 -25.22
CA GLN A 21 32.33 13.35 -25.86
C GLN A 21 30.88 13.71 -26.17
N LYS A 22 30.38 13.24 -27.30
CA LYS A 22 28.97 13.42 -27.67
C LYS A 22 28.09 12.50 -26.79
N LEU A 23 27.20 13.10 -26.02
CA LEU A 23 26.20 12.36 -25.20
C LEU A 23 24.89 12.22 -25.96
N ILE A 24 24.25 11.08 -25.76
CA ILE A 24 22.87 10.82 -26.20
C ILE A 24 21.97 10.93 -24.97
N THR A 25 21.08 11.91 -24.97
CA THR A 25 20.11 12.09 -23.90
C THR A 25 18.94 11.12 -24.08
N THR A 26 18.81 10.17 -23.20
CA THR A 26 17.67 9.23 -23.18
C THR A 26 16.53 9.74 -22.29
N MET A 27 16.84 10.58 -21.31
CA MET A 27 15.85 11.13 -20.38
C MET A 27 16.34 12.48 -19.81
N ASP A 28 15.48 13.49 -19.78
CA ASP A 28 15.73 14.81 -19.20
C ASP A 28 14.55 15.24 -18.32
N GLN A 29 14.39 14.56 -17.17
CA GLN A 29 13.25 14.71 -16.28
C GLN A 29 13.66 14.91 -14.81
N LEU A 30 14.85 15.43 -14.55
CA LEU A 30 15.28 15.73 -13.19
C LEU A 30 14.54 16.96 -12.67
N THR A 31 13.55 16.72 -11.80
CA THR A 31 12.69 17.78 -11.22
C THR A 31 13.01 18.09 -9.78
N LYS A 32 13.71 17.20 -9.08
CA LYS A 32 14.09 17.34 -7.67
C LYS A 32 15.53 16.97 -7.43
N ASP A 33 16.06 17.36 -6.27
CA ASP A 33 17.40 16.99 -5.86
C ASP A 33 17.55 15.48 -5.68
N ILE A 34 18.70 14.96 -6.06
CA ILE A 34 19.08 13.57 -5.76
C ILE A 34 19.50 13.52 -4.29
N LEU A 35 18.61 12.98 -3.43
CA LEU A 35 18.90 12.85 -2.01
C LEU A 35 19.70 11.59 -1.73
N MET A 36 20.91 11.76 -1.21
CA MET A 36 21.75 10.67 -0.73
C MET A 36 21.43 10.39 0.74
N ASN A 37 20.92 9.18 1.04
CA ASN A 37 20.72 8.76 2.41
C ASN A 37 21.98 8.02 2.93
N SER A 38 22.81 8.71 3.66
CA SER A 38 24.08 8.18 4.20
C SER A 38 23.93 6.95 5.11
N LYS A 39 22.74 6.64 5.60
CA LYS A 39 22.48 5.45 6.43
C LYS A 39 22.20 4.19 5.60
N VAL A 40 21.77 4.33 4.36
CA VAL A 40 21.30 3.22 3.53
C VAL A 40 22.11 3.11 2.23
N GLN A 41 22.65 4.22 1.75
CA GLN A 41 23.40 4.28 0.50
C GLN A 41 24.88 4.53 0.82
N PRO A 42 25.79 3.78 0.21
CA PRO A 42 27.20 4.10 0.29
C PRO A 42 27.44 5.50 -0.31
N GLY A 43 28.43 6.21 0.18
CA GLY A 43 28.87 7.47 -0.39
C GLY A 43 29.33 7.31 -1.85
N LEU A 44 30.15 8.25 -2.33
CA LEU A 44 30.75 8.16 -3.67
C LEU A 44 31.51 6.84 -3.82
N GLN A 45 31.10 6.02 -4.79
CA GLN A 45 31.77 4.76 -5.15
C GLN A 45 32.38 4.88 -6.54
N ILE A 46 33.60 4.38 -6.69
CA ILE A 46 34.31 4.38 -7.94
C ILE A 46 34.56 2.92 -8.37
N GLY A 47 34.14 2.59 -9.59
CA GLY A 47 34.32 1.25 -10.14
C GLY A 47 33.50 0.15 -9.44
N ALA A 48 32.58 0.51 -8.55
CA ALA A 48 31.69 -0.43 -7.89
C ALA A 48 30.22 -0.08 -8.13
N TRP A 49 29.38 -1.11 -8.21
CA TRP A 49 27.93 -1.00 -8.19
C TRP A 49 27.37 -1.84 -7.05
N ASP A 50 26.09 -1.68 -6.75
CA ASP A 50 25.40 -2.41 -5.70
C ASP A 50 25.65 -3.92 -5.78
N ARG A 51 25.84 -4.56 -4.60
CA ARG A 51 26.04 -6.02 -4.45
C ARG A 51 27.31 -6.57 -5.09
N GLY A 52 28.37 -5.80 -5.15
CA GLY A 52 29.67 -6.24 -5.59
C GLY A 52 29.80 -6.44 -7.12
N LEU A 53 28.81 -6.00 -7.88
CA LEU A 53 28.95 -5.85 -9.32
C LEU A 53 29.74 -4.58 -9.60
N GLY A 54 30.86 -4.71 -10.24
CA GLY A 54 31.69 -3.57 -10.55
C GLY A 54 32.88 -3.92 -11.40
N PHE A 55 33.68 -2.92 -11.61
CA PHE A 55 34.91 -2.98 -12.39
C PHE A 55 35.97 -3.81 -11.65
N LYS A 56 36.54 -4.81 -12.30
CA LYS A 56 37.55 -5.71 -11.73
C LYS A 56 38.86 -5.61 -12.52
N GLY A 57 40.01 -5.65 -11.80
CA GLY A 57 41.35 -5.71 -12.42
C GLY A 57 41.84 -4.39 -12.99
N GLY A 58 41.21 -3.26 -12.70
CA GLY A 58 41.69 -1.95 -13.09
C GLY A 58 42.33 -1.18 -11.94
N GLN A 59 42.95 -0.05 -12.27
CA GLN A 59 43.58 0.87 -11.34
C GLN A 59 42.91 2.25 -11.46
N VAL A 60 42.79 2.96 -10.35
CA VAL A 60 42.25 4.34 -10.29
C VAL A 60 43.22 5.18 -9.47
N ASP A 61 43.55 6.35 -9.99
CA ASP A 61 44.44 7.30 -9.36
C ASP A 61 43.95 8.73 -9.63
N ASP A 62 44.50 9.73 -8.90
CA ASP A 62 44.25 11.16 -9.09
C ASP A 62 42.76 11.55 -9.16
N ILE A 63 41.93 11.10 -8.20
CA ILE A 63 40.52 11.45 -8.15
C ILE A 63 40.36 12.89 -7.62
N LEU A 64 39.79 13.77 -8.42
CA LEU A 64 39.55 15.18 -8.10
C LEU A 64 38.04 15.50 -8.17
N VAL A 65 37.50 16.10 -7.12
CA VAL A 65 36.11 16.57 -7.07
C VAL A 65 36.09 18.07 -6.80
N TYR A 66 35.36 18.80 -7.63
CA TYR A 66 35.24 20.25 -7.53
C TYR A 66 33.80 20.62 -7.18
N ASN A 67 33.63 21.72 -6.44
CA ASN A 67 32.30 22.23 -6.03
C ASN A 67 31.72 23.23 -7.04
N ARG A 68 32.26 23.30 -8.25
CA ARG A 68 31.80 24.11 -9.36
C ARG A 68 32.01 23.40 -10.70
N GLU A 69 31.36 23.89 -11.72
CA GLU A 69 31.66 23.47 -13.09
C GLU A 69 33.08 23.94 -13.49
N LEU A 70 33.87 23.00 -14.02
CA LEU A 70 35.14 23.33 -14.65
C LEU A 70 34.92 23.75 -16.10
N THR A 71 35.65 24.75 -16.53
CA THR A 71 35.68 25.19 -17.94
C THR A 71 36.42 24.16 -18.81
N ASP A 72 36.11 24.13 -20.10
CA ASP A 72 36.76 23.23 -21.06
C ASP A 72 38.29 23.40 -21.07
N TYR A 73 38.78 24.61 -20.73
CA TYR A 73 40.22 24.93 -20.59
C TYR A 73 40.80 24.19 -19.38
N GLU A 74 40.16 24.27 -18.22
CA GLU A 74 40.62 23.58 -17.01
C GLU A 74 40.61 22.06 -17.18
N VAL A 75 39.56 21.50 -17.81
CA VAL A 75 39.50 20.08 -18.14
C VAL A 75 40.66 19.65 -19.02
N LYS A 76 41.02 20.43 -20.02
CA LYS A 76 42.20 20.16 -20.89
C LYS A 76 43.51 20.22 -20.11
N ILE A 77 43.67 21.17 -19.19
CA ILE A 77 44.86 21.24 -18.33
C ILE A 77 44.99 19.99 -17.46
N ILE A 78 43.89 19.54 -16.85
CA ILE A 78 43.87 18.34 -16.01
C ILE A 78 44.17 17.09 -16.84
N GLY A 79 43.54 16.95 -18.02
CA GLY A 79 43.68 15.80 -18.89
C GLY A 79 45.05 15.72 -19.62
N ASN A 80 45.70 16.83 -19.88
CA ASN A 80 46.97 16.87 -20.60
C ASN A 80 47.86 18.02 -20.11
N ARG A 81 48.39 17.88 -18.91
CA ARG A 81 49.17 18.92 -18.19
C ARG A 81 50.31 19.56 -19.01
N ALA A 82 50.95 18.81 -19.89
CA ALA A 82 52.16 19.27 -20.60
C ALA A 82 51.89 20.26 -21.75
N SER A 83 50.80 20.07 -22.52
CA SER A 83 50.55 20.91 -23.72
C SER A 83 49.91 22.26 -23.40
N TRP A 84 49.16 22.37 -22.31
CA TRP A 84 48.40 23.62 -22.03
C TRP A 84 49.16 24.63 -21.17
N LYS A 85 50.20 24.26 -20.42
CA LYS A 85 51.13 25.21 -19.84
C LYS A 85 51.84 26.08 -20.90
N THR A 86 52.11 25.48 -22.06
CA THR A 86 52.75 26.19 -23.19
C THR A 86 51.82 27.20 -23.87
N VAL A 87 50.49 27.01 -23.80
CA VAL A 87 49.52 27.94 -24.41
C VAL A 87 49.50 29.28 -23.65
N VAL A 88 49.56 29.25 -22.32
CA VAL A 88 49.57 30.48 -21.48
C VAL A 88 50.87 31.29 -21.64
N GLN A 89 51.95 30.64 -22.07
CA GLN A 89 53.26 31.26 -22.27
C GLN A 89 53.45 31.86 -23.69
N LYS A 90 52.48 31.63 -24.61
CA LYS A 90 52.53 32.21 -25.95
C LYS A 90 52.18 33.70 -25.94
N GLU A 91 52.83 34.45 -26.81
CA GLU A 91 52.40 35.79 -27.11
C GLU A 91 51.00 35.83 -27.71
N PRO A 92 50.17 36.86 -27.41
CA PRO A 92 48.77 36.91 -27.85
C PRO A 92 48.56 36.70 -29.36
N THR A 93 49.55 37.16 -30.16
CA THR A 93 49.53 37.01 -31.60
C THR A 93 49.80 35.62 -32.12
N GLN A 94 50.27 34.71 -31.26
CA GLN A 94 50.58 33.31 -31.57
C GLN A 94 49.46 32.35 -31.13
N LEU A 95 48.40 32.88 -30.48
CA LEU A 95 47.27 32.05 -30.02
C LEU A 95 46.32 31.77 -31.19
N SER A 96 45.90 30.51 -31.31
CA SER A 96 44.83 30.14 -32.24
C SER A 96 43.49 30.72 -31.81
N SER A 97 42.55 30.85 -32.75
CA SER A 97 41.17 31.26 -32.44
C SER A 97 40.48 30.38 -31.41
N ILE A 98 40.85 29.08 -31.36
CA ILE A 98 40.34 28.12 -30.36
C ILE A 98 40.96 28.45 -29.00
N ASP A 99 42.26 28.67 -28.92
CA ASP A 99 42.94 29.03 -27.66
C ASP A 99 42.39 30.33 -27.06
N LEU A 100 42.20 31.35 -27.88
CA LEU A 100 41.61 32.63 -27.47
C LEU A 100 40.20 32.44 -26.91
N ARG A 101 39.36 31.63 -27.57
CA ARG A 101 38.03 31.35 -27.09
C ARG A 101 38.02 30.62 -25.74
N LEU A 102 38.90 29.64 -25.56
CA LEU A 102 39.00 28.87 -24.31
C LEU A 102 39.52 29.75 -23.16
N LEU A 103 40.54 30.56 -23.41
CA LEU A 103 41.08 31.51 -22.43
C LEU A 103 40.08 32.59 -22.07
N ASN A 104 39.35 33.14 -23.04
CA ASN A 104 38.30 34.13 -22.79
C ASN A 104 37.16 33.50 -21.95
N LYS A 105 36.74 32.30 -22.27
CA LYS A 105 35.72 31.57 -21.47
C LYS A 105 36.24 31.31 -20.05
N TYR A 106 37.51 30.95 -19.89
CA TYR A 106 38.10 30.78 -18.55
C TYR A 106 38.12 32.10 -17.78
N TYR A 107 38.60 33.18 -18.40
CA TYR A 107 38.63 34.50 -17.77
C TYR A 107 37.25 34.95 -17.33
N THR A 108 36.27 34.92 -18.21
CA THR A 108 34.90 35.36 -17.92
C THR A 108 34.21 34.48 -16.87
N SER A 109 34.46 33.16 -16.87
CA SER A 109 33.76 32.26 -15.95
C SER A 109 34.44 32.09 -14.58
N VAL A 110 35.73 32.41 -14.47
CA VAL A 110 36.52 32.12 -13.25
C VAL A 110 37.14 33.36 -12.64
N LEU A 111 37.56 34.30 -13.48
CA LEU A 111 38.35 35.47 -13.04
C LEU A 111 37.57 36.79 -13.04
N ASP A 112 36.49 36.90 -13.82
CA ASP A 112 35.69 38.13 -13.88
C ASP A 112 34.81 38.25 -12.62
N PRO A 113 35.04 39.28 -11.77
CA PRO A 113 34.27 39.44 -10.53
C PRO A 113 32.77 39.67 -10.76
N THR A 114 32.41 40.27 -11.89
CA THR A 114 31.02 40.57 -12.25
C THR A 114 30.27 39.29 -12.55
N VAL A 115 30.89 38.42 -13.35
CA VAL A 115 30.32 37.11 -13.68
C VAL A 115 30.26 36.18 -12.45
N ASP A 116 31.26 36.20 -11.56
CA ASP A 116 31.23 35.45 -10.29
C ASP A 116 30.07 35.92 -9.41
N LEU A 117 29.84 37.24 -9.31
CA LEU A 117 28.72 37.79 -8.53
C LEU A 117 27.37 37.32 -9.09
N GLU A 118 27.16 37.39 -10.39
CA GLU A 118 25.92 37.00 -11.05
C GLU A 118 25.72 35.46 -10.98
N SER A 119 26.78 34.69 -11.11
CA SER A 119 26.77 33.24 -10.94
C SER A 119 26.33 32.81 -9.53
N LYS A 120 26.82 33.49 -8.50
CA LYS A 120 26.39 33.31 -7.11
C LYS A 120 24.92 33.67 -6.89
N LYS A 121 24.44 34.74 -7.55
CA LYS A 121 23.01 35.09 -7.52
C LYS A 121 22.15 33.99 -8.19
N LEU A 122 22.57 33.53 -9.37
CA LEU A 122 21.89 32.44 -10.08
C LEU A 122 21.82 31.16 -9.24
N GLN A 123 22.94 30.79 -8.60
CA GLN A 123 22.98 29.62 -7.71
C GLN A 123 22.00 29.77 -6.55
N LYS A 124 21.92 30.92 -5.89
CA LYS A 124 20.95 31.18 -4.82
C LYS A 124 19.50 31.04 -5.30
N ILE A 125 19.20 31.51 -6.52
CA ILE A 125 17.86 31.40 -7.11
C ILE A 125 17.54 29.92 -7.41
N ARG A 126 18.48 29.18 -8.00
CA ARG A 126 18.35 27.75 -8.27
C ARG A 126 18.11 26.96 -6.97
N THR A 127 18.86 27.25 -5.90
CA THR A 127 18.66 26.63 -4.59
C THR A 127 17.25 26.91 -4.03
N LYS A 128 16.78 28.16 -4.08
CA LYS A 128 15.42 28.51 -3.65
C LYS A 128 14.34 27.79 -4.47
N LEU A 129 14.56 27.65 -5.77
CA LEU A 129 13.66 26.89 -6.65
C LEU A 129 13.64 25.43 -6.26
N ALA A 130 14.80 24.80 -6.09
CA ALA A 130 14.93 23.41 -5.67
C ALA A 130 14.26 23.18 -4.32
N ASP A 131 14.50 24.02 -3.32
CA ASP A 131 13.85 23.96 -2.00
C ASP A 131 12.32 24.04 -2.07
N SER A 132 11.81 24.84 -3.01
CA SER A 132 10.37 24.96 -3.23
C SER A 132 9.79 23.73 -3.90
N VAL A 133 10.44 23.24 -4.94
CA VAL A 133 10.01 22.06 -5.71
C VAL A 133 10.14 20.78 -4.87
N ASN A 134 11.21 20.64 -4.07
CA ASN A 134 11.42 19.48 -3.20
C ASN A 134 10.28 19.30 -2.15
N LYS A 135 9.59 20.38 -1.77
CA LYS A 135 8.45 20.34 -0.86
C LYS A 135 7.15 19.88 -1.52
N ILE A 136 7.07 19.92 -2.85
CA ILE A 136 5.89 19.47 -3.61
C ILE A 136 5.83 17.95 -3.55
N ARG A 137 4.69 17.43 -3.11
CA ARG A 137 4.44 15.99 -3.13
C ARG A 137 4.20 15.53 -4.56
N GLU A 138 4.94 14.53 -4.97
CA GLU A 138 4.76 13.88 -6.26
C GLU A 138 4.07 12.52 -6.07
N LEU A 139 3.20 12.18 -7.00
CA LEU A 139 2.58 10.87 -7.10
C LEU A 139 2.98 10.26 -8.44
N MET A 140 3.37 9.00 -8.39
CA MET A 140 3.55 8.23 -9.62
C MET A 140 2.21 7.97 -10.26
N VAL A 141 2.05 8.42 -11.49
CA VAL A 141 0.86 8.18 -12.31
C VAL A 141 1.24 7.39 -13.55
N MET A 142 0.33 6.52 -14.01
CA MET A 142 0.51 5.85 -15.28
C MET A 142 0.23 6.83 -16.42
N GLN A 143 1.12 6.83 -17.41
CA GLN A 143 0.99 7.58 -18.64
C GLN A 143 1.21 6.65 -19.82
N ASP A 144 0.42 6.82 -20.88
CA ASP A 144 0.64 6.09 -22.11
C ASP A 144 1.91 6.59 -22.79
N SER A 145 2.72 5.69 -23.33
CA SER A 145 3.86 6.06 -24.15
C SER A 145 3.38 6.72 -25.44
N PRO A 146 4.08 7.77 -25.95
CA PRO A 146 3.76 8.37 -27.24
C PRO A 146 3.74 7.32 -28.38
N GLU A 147 4.69 6.38 -28.32
CA GLU A 147 4.73 5.23 -29.21
C GLU A 147 4.49 3.94 -28.40
N PRO A 148 3.47 3.15 -28.75
CA PRO A 148 3.21 1.87 -28.09
C PRO A 148 4.41 0.91 -28.31
N LYS A 149 4.80 0.22 -27.24
CA LYS A 149 5.80 -0.83 -27.34
C LYS A 149 5.28 -1.97 -28.22
N LYS A 150 6.08 -2.40 -29.19
CA LYS A 150 5.77 -3.60 -29.99
C LYS A 150 5.53 -4.80 -29.07
N THR A 151 4.45 -5.49 -29.31
CA THR A 151 4.01 -6.64 -28.52
C THR A 151 3.78 -7.82 -29.46
N PHE A 152 4.15 -9.00 -29.02
CA PHE A 152 4.11 -10.21 -29.84
C PHE A 152 3.38 -11.33 -29.10
N VAL A 153 2.76 -12.23 -29.84
CA VAL A 153 2.36 -13.53 -29.29
C VAL A 153 3.64 -14.30 -28.94
N LEU A 154 3.72 -14.79 -27.72
CA LEU A 154 4.90 -15.53 -27.26
C LEU A 154 4.71 -17.04 -27.47
N ASN A 155 5.62 -17.69 -28.19
CA ASN A 155 5.57 -19.12 -28.40
C ASN A 155 5.71 -19.85 -27.06
N ARG A 156 4.68 -20.62 -26.69
CA ARG A 156 4.59 -21.31 -25.38
C ARG A 156 4.80 -20.40 -24.16
N GLY A 157 4.53 -19.08 -24.31
CA GLY A 157 4.74 -18.10 -23.24
C GLY A 157 6.19 -17.69 -22.98
N ASN A 158 7.16 -18.13 -23.77
CA ASN A 158 8.57 -17.79 -23.60
C ASN A 158 8.84 -16.35 -24.05
N TYR A 159 9.38 -15.52 -23.16
CA TYR A 159 9.65 -14.10 -23.43
C TYR A 159 10.74 -13.87 -24.51
N ASP A 160 11.60 -14.83 -24.75
CA ASP A 160 12.69 -14.83 -25.72
C ASP A 160 12.31 -15.46 -27.07
N SER A 161 11.05 -15.93 -27.21
CA SER A 161 10.54 -16.55 -28.43
C SER A 161 9.30 -15.81 -28.96
N PRO A 162 9.47 -14.55 -29.49
CA PRO A 162 8.37 -13.80 -30.05
C PRO A 162 7.86 -14.41 -31.36
N GLY A 163 6.54 -14.49 -31.50
CA GLY A 163 5.84 -14.88 -32.71
C GLY A 163 5.34 -13.67 -33.51
N GLU A 164 4.08 -13.68 -33.94
CA GLU A 164 3.47 -12.58 -34.68
C GLU A 164 3.26 -11.32 -33.83
N GLU A 165 3.42 -10.14 -34.46
CA GLU A 165 3.14 -8.85 -33.82
C GLU A 165 1.64 -8.67 -33.64
N VAL A 166 1.26 -8.22 -32.44
CA VAL A 166 -0.16 -7.95 -32.10
C VAL A 166 -0.35 -6.50 -31.66
N PHE A 167 -1.57 -5.99 -31.91
CA PHE A 167 -1.93 -4.60 -31.62
C PHE A 167 -3.02 -4.55 -30.56
N PRO A 168 -3.10 -3.45 -29.76
CA PRO A 168 -4.17 -3.26 -28.79
C PRO A 168 -5.55 -3.39 -29.43
N ASN A 169 -6.37 -4.30 -28.90
CA ASN A 169 -7.74 -4.51 -29.33
C ASN A 169 -8.54 -5.19 -28.21
N THR A 170 -9.86 -5.33 -28.41
CA THR A 170 -10.79 -6.03 -27.53
C THR A 170 -11.39 -7.25 -28.23
N PRO A 171 -11.90 -8.25 -27.47
CA PRO A 171 -12.57 -9.40 -28.08
C PRO A 171 -13.85 -8.99 -28.83
N ASN A 172 -13.82 -9.07 -30.16
CA ASN A 172 -14.97 -8.73 -31.01
C ASN A 172 -16.22 -9.57 -30.72
N SER A 173 -16.04 -10.78 -30.22
CA SER A 173 -17.14 -11.68 -29.83
C SER A 173 -17.94 -11.16 -28.63
N ILE A 174 -17.37 -10.29 -27.80
CA ILE A 174 -18.07 -9.65 -26.68
C ILE A 174 -18.74 -8.37 -27.14
N LEU A 175 -17.96 -7.45 -27.69
CA LEU A 175 -18.40 -6.19 -28.26
C LEU A 175 -17.29 -5.65 -29.16
N PRO A 176 -17.55 -5.30 -30.43
CA PRO A 176 -16.55 -4.67 -31.27
C PRO A 176 -16.02 -3.38 -30.68
N PHE A 177 -14.71 -3.13 -30.81
CA PHE A 177 -14.12 -1.87 -30.36
C PHE A 177 -14.57 -0.72 -31.30
N PRO A 178 -15.14 0.37 -30.77
CA PRO A 178 -15.59 1.49 -31.60
C PRO A 178 -14.44 2.16 -32.37
N GLU A 179 -14.58 2.35 -33.67
CA GLU A 179 -13.55 2.93 -34.54
C GLU A 179 -13.16 4.37 -34.18
N ASN A 180 -14.12 5.12 -33.62
CA ASN A 180 -13.92 6.51 -33.20
C ASN A 180 -13.18 6.67 -31.87
N LEU A 181 -12.86 5.57 -31.18
CA LEU A 181 -12.13 5.62 -29.89
C LEU A 181 -10.63 5.36 -30.08
N PRO A 182 -9.77 6.05 -29.32
CA PRO A 182 -8.34 5.78 -29.35
C PRO A 182 -8.03 4.41 -28.74
N LYS A 183 -7.16 3.62 -29.38
CA LYS A 183 -6.72 2.30 -28.88
C LYS A 183 -5.72 2.41 -27.74
N ASN A 184 -6.14 3.01 -26.64
CA ASN A 184 -5.38 3.21 -25.41
C ASN A 184 -6.26 2.92 -24.18
N ARG A 185 -5.75 3.19 -22.97
CA ARG A 185 -6.49 2.95 -21.71
C ARG A 185 -7.80 3.74 -21.61
N TYR A 186 -7.84 4.94 -22.17
CA TYR A 186 -9.06 5.75 -22.18
C TYR A 186 -10.14 5.12 -23.07
N GLY A 187 -9.78 4.72 -24.30
CA GLY A 187 -10.71 4.02 -25.18
C GLY A 187 -11.17 2.68 -24.59
N LEU A 188 -10.28 1.94 -23.91
CA LEU A 188 -10.67 0.71 -23.21
C LEU A 188 -11.67 1.00 -22.07
N ALA A 189 -11.48 2.07 -21.33
CA ALA A 189 -12.42 2.46 -20.28
C ALA A 189 -13.81 2.78 -20.84
N LEU A 190 -13.88 3.51 -21.94
CA LEU A 190 -15.15 3.81 -22.61
C LEU A 190 -15.81 2.54 -23.17
N TRP A 191 -15.04 1.62 -23.76
CA TRP A 191 -15.56 0.34 -24.23
C TRP A 191 -16.12 -0.51 -23.08
N LEU A 192 -15.43 -0.57 -21.93
CA LEU A 192 -15.90 -1.31 -20.74
C LEU A 192 -17.19 -0.73 -20.15
N THR A 193 -17.41 0.58 -20.28
CA THR A 193 -18.59 1.27 -19.74
C THR A 193 -19.66 1.55 -20.79
N ASP A 194 -19.50 1.02 -22.00
CA ASP A 194 -20.51 1.12 -23.04
C ASP A 194 -21.83 0.46 -22.60
N ASP A 195 -22.95 1.08 -22.94
CA ASP A 195 -24.28 0.57 -22.55
C ASP A 195 -24.58 -0.82 -23.12
N LYS A 196 -23.99 -1.14 -24.28
CA LYS A 196 -24.12 -2.45 -24.93
C LYS A 196 -23.19 -3.50 -24.37
N HIS A 197 -22.24 -3.12 -23.50
CA HIS A 197 -21.28 -4.08 -22.94
C HIS A 197 -21.99 -5.08 -22.02
N PRO A 198 -21.99 -6.40 -22.34
CA PRO A 198 -22.85 -7.37 -21.65
C PRO A 198 -22.37 -7.76 -20.26
N LEU A 199 -21.07 -7.61 -19.96
CA LEU A 199 -20.46 -8.21 -18.77
C LEU A 199 -20.13 -7.21 -17.65
N THR A 200 -19.66 -6.01 -17.95
CA THR A 200 -19.09 -5.11 -16.94
C THR A 200 -20.04 -4.85 -15.76
N ALA A 201 -21.29 -4.51 -16.04
CA ALA A 201 -22.27 -4.26 -14.97
C ALA A 201 -22.64 -5.53 -14.20
N ARG A 202 -22.81 -6.67 -14.89
CA ARG A 202 -23.11 -7.97 -14.25
C ARG A 202 -21.97 -8.40 -13.32
N VAL A 203 -20.73 -8.31 -13.78
CA VAL A 203 -19.54 -8.64 -12.98
C VAL A 203 -19.43 -7.71 -11.77
N ALA A 204 -19.61 -6.40 -11.94
CA ALA A 204 -19.58 -5.44 -10.84
C ALA A 204 -20.66 -5.75 -9.80
N VAL A 205 -21.90 -5.93 -10.22
CA VAL A 205 -23.03 -6.26 -9.33
C VAL A 205 -22.78 -7.59 -8.60
N ASN A 206 -22.32 -8.61 -9.29
CA ASN A 206 -22.00 -9.91 -8.70
C ASN A 206 -20.94 -9.79 -7.60
N ARG A 207 -19.92 -8.95 -7.78
CA ARG A 207 -18.88 -8.70 -6.76
C ARG A 207 -19.43 -7.95 -5.55
N PHE A 208 -20.30 -6.96 -5.74
CA PHE A 208 -20.98 -6.30 -4.62
C PHE A 208 -21.89 -7.27 -3.88
N TRP A 209 -22.67 -8.06 -4.61
CA TRP A 209 -23.52 -9.10 -4.02
C TRP A 209 -22.73 -10.09 -3.16
N GLN A 210 -21.62 -10.60 -3.69
CA GLN A 210 -20.72 -11.51 -2.97
C GLN A 210 -20.19 -10.90 -1.66
N ASN A 211 -19.91 -9.60 -1.62
CA ASN A 211 -19.47 -8.95 -0.39
C ASN A 211 -20.55 -8.94 0.70
N PHE A 212 -21.83 -8.93 0.32
CA PHE A 212 -22.94 -8.93 1.27
C PHE A 212 -23.40 -10.34 1.63
N PHE A 213 -23.55 -11.22 0.66
CA PHE A 213 -24.10 -12.55 0.85
C PHE A 213 -23.05 -13.66 1.02
N GLY A 214 -21.78 -13.37 0.76
CA GLY A 214 -20.68 -14.35 0.83
C GLY A 214 -20.42 -15.06 -0.49
N THR A 215 -21.44 -15.44 -1.23
CA THR A 215 -21.34 -16.06 -2.56
C THR A 215 -22.03 -15.15 -3.58
N GLY A 216 -21.48 -15.04 -4.77
CA GLY A 216 -22.06 -14.29 -5.87
C GLY A 216 -23.31 -14.97 -6.44
N LEU A 217 -24.16 -14.24 -7.14
CA LEU A 217 -25.24 -14.82 -7.97
C LEU A 217 -24.64 -15.79 -8.99
N VAL A 218 -23.51 -15.40 -9.61
CA VAL A 218 -22.59 -16.32 -10.29
C VAL A 218 -21.51 -16.70 -9.26
N LYS A 219 -21.47 -17.97 -8.88
CA LYS A 219 -20.56 -18.48 -7.84
C LYS A 219 -19.10 -18.42 -8.29
N THR A 220 -18.83 -18.72 -9.56
CA THR A 220 -17.52 -18.59 -10.20
C THR A 220 -17.25 -17.16 -10.59
N SER A 221 -17.06 -16.27 -9.60
CA SER A 221 -16.87 -14.84 -9.84
C SER A 221 -15.64 -14.52 -10.69
N GLU A 222 -14.70 -15.45 -10.80
CA GLU A 222 -13.51 -15.43 -11.66
C GLU A 222 -13.78 -15.84 -13.11
N ASP A 223 -14.92 -16.50 -13.39
CA ASP A 223 -15.28 -16.99 -14.71
C ASP A 223 -16.79 -16.83 -14.99
N PHE A 224 -17.12 -15.91 -15.88
CA PHE A 224 -18.47 -15.69 -16.41
C PHE A 224 -18.66 -16.30 -17.80
N GLY A 225 -17.69 -17.12 -18.22
CA GLY A 225 -17.69 -17.79 -19.51
C GLY A 225 -18.24 -19.22 -19.44
N ASN A 226 -17.91 -20.01 -20.45
CA ASN A 226 -18.48 -21.35 -20.65
C ASN A 226 -18.03 -22.40 -19.62
N GLN A 227 -16.96 -22.13 -18.87
CA GLN A 227 -16.48 -23.02 -17.79
C GLN A 227 -16.99 -22.58 -16.42
N GLY A 228 -17.62 -21.40 -16.34
CA GLY A 228 -18.25 -20.89 -15.12
C GLY A 228 -19.60 -21.48 -14.84
N GLU A 229 -20.08 -21.30 -13.59
CA GLU A 229 -21.45 -21.66 -13.21
C GLU A 229 -22.45 -20.62 -13.73
N LEU A 230 -23.64 -21.09 -14.10
CA LEU A 230 -24.76 -20.21 -14.41
C LEU A 230 -25.22 -19.44 -13.16
N PRO A 231 -25.74 -18.22 -13.32
CA PRO A 231 -26.29 -17.48 -12.20
C PRO A 231 -27.47 -18.22 -11.54
N SER A 232 -27.51 -18.23 -10.20
CA SER A 232 -28.62 -18.84 -9.46
C SER A 232 -29.96 -18.12 -9.70
N HIS A 233 -29.92 -16.82 -9.98
CA HIS A 233 -31.06 -15.95 -10.24
C HIS A 233 -30.72 -15.02 -11.41
N PRO A 234 -30.85 -15.47 -12.68
CA PRO A 234 -30.42 -14.70 -13.85
C PRO A 234 -31.19 -13.39 -14.02
N GLU A 235 -32.50 -13.39 -13.82
CA GLU A 235 -33.31 -12.18 -13.94
C GLU A 235 -32.97 -11.13 -12.89
N LEU A 236 -32.62 -11.56 -11.67
CA LEU A 236 -32.18 -10.67 -10.60
C LEU A 236 -30.83 -10.03 -10.95
N LEU A 237 -29.89 -10.84 -11.47
CA LEU A 237 -28.58 -10.34 -11.89
C LEU A 237 -28.74 -9.29 -12.99
N ASP A 238 -29.57 -9.55 -13.97
CA ASP A 238 -29.81 -8.65 -15.10
C ASP A 238 -30.51 -7.36 -14.66
N TRP A 239 -31.52 -7.48 -13.81
CA TRP A 239 -32.23 -6.33 -13.27
C TRP A 239 -31.31 -5.43 -12.42
N LEU A 240 -30.50 -6.02 -11.56
CA LEU A 240 -29.53 -5.27 -10.76
C LEU A 240 -28.46 -4.61 -11.64
N ALA A 241 -27.96 -5.28 -12.67
CA ALA A 241 -26.98 -4.75 -13.60
C ALA A 241 -27.56 -3.57 -14.42
N PHE A 242 -28.79 -3.70 -14.90
CA PHE A 242 -29.49 -2.64 -15.58
C PHE A 242 -29.73 -1.42 -14.66
N SER A 243 -30.32 -1.64 -13.48
CA SER A 243 -30.57 -0.58 -12.49
C SER A 243 -29.30 0.12 -12.05
N PHE A 244 -28.17 -0.59 -11.98
CA PHE A 244 -26.88 -0.02 -11.62
C PHE A 244 -26.37 0.94 -12.71
N LYS A 245 -26.48 0.57 -14.00
CA LYS A 245 -26.15 1.46 -15.12
C LYS A 245 -27.09 2.69 -15.14
N GLU A 246 -28.39 2.48 -15.07
CA GLU A 246 -29.41 3.54 -15.05
C GLU A 246 -29.20 4.57 -13.92
N SER A 247 -28.66 4.12 -12.77
CA SER A 247 -28.33 5.01 -11.66
C SER A 247 -27.05 5.84 -11.87
N GLY A 248 -26.38 5.74 -13.03
CA GLY A 248 -25.09 6.35 -13.29
C GLY A 248 -23.96 5.66 -12.51
N TRP A 249 -24.02 4.35 -12.34
CA TRP A 249 -23.04 3.54 -11.60
C TRP A 249 -22.93 3.94 -10.11
N ASP A 250 -24.06 4.34 -9.50
CA ASP A 250 -24.10 4.72 -8.07
C ASP A 250 -23.96 3.50 -7.16
N THR A 251 -22.75 3.26 -6.70
CA THR A 251 -22.42 2.14 -5.81
C THR A 251 -23.12 2.22 -4.45
N LYS A 252 -23.36 3.43 -3.93
CA LYS A 252 -24.08 3.60 -2.66
C LYS A 252 -25.54 3.23 -2.78
N LYS A 253 -26.18 3.61 -3.89
CA LYS A 253 -27.56 3.24 -4.20
C LYS A 253 -27.70 1.74 -4.34
N LEU A 254 -26.79 1.07 -5.05
CA LEU A 254 -26.74 -0.39 -5.19
C LEU A 254 -26.57 -1.07 -3.83
N CYS A 255 -25.60 -0.65 -3.02
CA CYS A 255 -25.40 -1.21 -1.69
C CYS A 255 -26.63 -1.04 -0.80
N LYS A 256 -27.25 0.15 -0.82
CA LYS A 256 -28.49 0.42 -0.06
C LYS A 256 -29.64 -0.49 -0.52
N LEU A 257 -29.80 -0.68 -1.82
CA LEU A 257 -30.81 -1.57 -2.38
C LEU A 257 -30.65 -3.00 -1.87
N ILE A 258 -29.43 -3.52 -1.86
CA ILE A 258 -29.11 -4.88 -1.38
C ILE A 258 -29.40 -5.01 0.13
N VAL A 259 -28.86 -4.11 0.96
CA VAL A 259 -28.98 -4.24 2.44
C VAL A 259 -30.38 -3.95 2.96
N MET A 260 -31.21 -3.23 2.20
CA MET A 260 -32.61 -2.97 2.53
C MET A 260 -33.55 -4.04 2.03
N SER A 261 -33.08 -5.00 1.22
CA SER A 261 -33.91 -6.09 0.73
C SER A 261 -34.40 -7.02 1.84
N ALA A 262 -35.57 -7.62 1.67
CA ALA A 262 -36.11 -8.59 2.59
C ALA A 262 -35.17 -9.80 2.73
N SER A 263 -34.57 -10.27 1.64
CA SER A 263 -33.62 -11.40 1.62
C SER A 263 -32.38 -11.13 2.47
N TYR A 264 -31.82 -9.91 2.47
CA TYR A 264 -30.66 -9.59 3.29
C TYR A 264 -31.00 -9.43 4.77
N ARG A 265 -32.23 -9.00 5.07
CA ARG A 265 -32.72 -8.73 6.44
C ARG A 265 -33.33 -9.94 7.14
N GLN A 266 -33.34 -11.10 6.51
CA GLN A 266 -33.74 -12.35 7.14
C GLN A 266 -32.82 -12.72 8.31
N ASP A 267 -33.33 -13.51 9.27
CA ASP A 267 -32.49 -14.15 10.29
C ASP A 267 -31.49 -15.11 9.60
N SER A 268 -30.27 -15.11 10.03
CA SER A 268 -29.24 -16.02 9.52
C SER A 268 -29.35 -17.44 10.10
N LYS A 269 -30.23 -17.67 11.07
CA LYS A 269 -30.50 -19.00 11.64
C LYS A 269 -31.30 -19.80 10.63
N ALA A 270 -30.75 -20.94 10.21
CA ALA A 270 -31.44 -21.92 9.37
C ALA A 270 -31.72 -23.20 10.16
N SER A 271 -32.90 -23.80 9.92
CA SER A 271 -33.22 -25.14 10.43
C SER A 271 -32.29 -26.19 9.81
N SER A 272 -32.20 -27.37 10.45
CA SER A 272 -31.40 -28.48 9.91
C SER A 272 -31.87 -28.91 8.51
N ASP A 273 -33.16 -28.85 8.23
CA ASP A 273 -33.74 -29.17 6.93
C ASP A 273 -33.35 -28.17 5.86
N ILE A 274 -33.37 -26.86 6.16
CA ILE A 274 -32.91 -25.82 5.27
C ILE A 274 -31.41 -25.98 4.96
N LYS A 275 -30.58 -26.25 5.97
CA LYS A 275 -29.13 -26.48 5.79
C LYS A 275 -28.83 -27.69 4.93
N LEU A 276 -29.67 -28.71 4.95
CA LEU A 276 -29.50 -29.87 4.06
C LEU A 276 -29.91 -29.56 2.62
N LYS A 277 -30.98 -28.79 2.42
CA LYS A 277 -31.49 -28.44 1.08
C LYS A 277 -30.73 -27.34 0.38
N ASP A 278 -30.23 -26.35 1.13
CA ASP A 278 -29.48 -25.19 0.61
C ASP A 278 -28.27 -24.88 1.49
N PRO A 279 -27.26 -25.77 1.53
CA PRO A 279 -26.11 -25.64 2.44
C PRO A 279 -25.27 -24.39 2.17
N GLU A 280 -25.26 -23.88 0.96
CA GLU A 280 -24.50 -22.69 0.57
C GLU A 280 -25.38 -21.43 0.49
N ASN A 281 -26.64 -21.52 0.92
CA ASN A 281 -27.62 -20.42 0.83
C ASN A 281 -27.75 -19.82 -0.58
N ARG A 282 -27.69 -20.67 -1.60
CA ARG A 282 -27.77 -20.28 -3.01
C ARG A 282 -29.14 -19.73 -3.39
N PHE A 283 -30.19 -20.22 -2.74
CA PHE A 283 -31.59 -19.84 -2.95
C PHE A 283 -32.07 -18.78 -1.96
N LEU A 284 -31.15 -18.18 -1.18
CA LEU A 284 -31.45 -17.12 -0.21
C LEU A 284 -32.52 -17.54 0.81
N SER A 285 -32.46 -18.80 1.25
CA SER A 285 -33.40 -19.39 2.18
C SER A 285 -33.30 -18.84 3.61
N HIS A 286 -32.22 -18.14 3.92
CA HIS A 286 -31.99 -17.45 5.19
C HIS A 286 -31.07 -16.23 4.97
N GLY A 287 -30.91 -15.39 5.98
CA GLY A 287 -29.98 -14.26 5.95
C GLY A 287 -28.53 -14.71 5.82
N PRO A 288 -27.65 -13.86 5.31
CA PRO A 288 -26.24 -14.20 5.11
C PRO A 288 -25.52 -14.41 6.44
N SER A 289 -24.69 -15.44 6.51
CA SER A 289 -23.76 -15.69 7.61
C SER A 289 -22.37 -15.94 7.04
N LYS A 290 -21.46 -15.01 7.25
CA LYS A 290 -20.09 -15.14 6.76
C LYS A 290 -19.06 -14.64 7.76
N ARG A 291 -17.87 -15.26 7.74
CA ARG A 291 -16.73 -14.75 8.50
C ARG A 291 -16.34 -13.34 8.04
N MET A 292 -16.05 -12.47 9.00
CA MET A 292 -15.55 -11.13 8.70
C MET A 292 -14.16 -11.19 8.04
N GLU A 293 -13.90 -10.24 7.16
CA GLU A 293 -12.58 -10.07 6.56
C GLU A 293 -11.57 -9.51 7.57
N ALA A 294 -10.29 -9.74 7.33
CA ALA A 294 -9.18 -9.35 8.21
C ALA A 294 -9.29 -7.91 8.73
N GLU A 295 -9.56 -6.98 7.82
CA GLU A 295 -9.68 -5.56 8.15
C GLU A 295 -10.88 -5.29 9.06
N MET A 296 -11.99 -6.01 8.84
CA MET A 296 -13.21 -5.87 9.64
C MET A 296 -13.02 -6.44 11.06
N ILE A 297 -12.27 -7.54 11.21
CA ILE A 297 -11.98 -8.14 12.53
C ILE A 297 -11.21 -7.15 13.40
N ARG A 298 -10.15 -6.55 12.86
CA ARG A 298 -9.39 -5.54 13.59
C ARG A 298 -10.21 -4.28 13.87
N ASP A 299 -10.93 -3.78 12.88
CA ASP A 299 -11.76 -2.58 13.04
C ASP A 299 -12.91 -2.79 14.03
N ASN A 300 -13.49 -4.01 14.10
CA ASN A 300 -14.51 -4.38 15.09
C ASN A 300 -13.94 -4.30 16.51
N ALA A 301 -12.79 -4.90 16.77
CA ALA A 301 -12.12 -4.83 18.08
C ALA A 301 -11.84 -3.38 18.52
N LEU A 302 -11.30 -2.57 17.61
CA LEU A 302 -11.04 -1.16 17.87
C LEU A 302 -12.33 -0.34 18.08
N LYS A 303 -13.38 -0.64 17.30
CA LYS A 303 -14.67 0.05 17.43
C LYS A 303 -15.38 -0.29 18.72
N ALA A 304 -15.44 -1.57 19.07
CA ALA A 304 -16.09 -2.05 20.29
C ALA A 304 -15.42 -1.49 21.55
N SER A 305 -14.08 -1.39 21.55
CA SER A 305 -13.31 -0.81 22.64
C SER A 305 -13.31 0.73 22.67
N GLY A 306 -13.83 1.40 21.63
CA GLY A 306 -13.79 2.86 21.54
C GLY A 306 -12.46 3.45 21.10
N LEU A 307 -11.46 2.62 20.78
CA LEU A 307 -10.14 3.05 20.31
C LEU A 307 -10.15 3.53 18.84
N LEU A 308 -11.14 3.11 18.03
CA LEU A 308 -11.14 3.36 16.59
C LEU A 308 -11.08 4.85 16.25
N ASN A 309 -10.02 5.24 15.55
CA ASN A 309 -9.88 6.59 14.99
C ASN A 309 -10.49 6.62 13.56
N ASN A 310 -11.56 7.41 13.41
CA ASN A 310 -12.33 7.53 12.17
C ASN A 310 -11.75 8.53 11.15
N LYS A 311 -10.57 9.09 11.38
CA LYS A 311 -9.98 10.09 10.48
C LYS A 311 -9.83 9.53 9.06
N ILE A 312 -10.38 10.24 8.08
CA ILE A 312 -10.32 9.90 6.66
C ILE A 312 -9.15 10.64 6.00
N GLY A 313 -8.48 9.97 5.05
CA GLY A 313 -7.37 10.54 4.28
C GLY A 313 -6.05 10.60 5.04
N GLY A 314 -5.02 11.10 4.38
CA GLY A 314 -3.69 11.20 4.94
C GLY A 314 -2.81 9.96 4.77
N LYS A 315 -1.70 9.90 5.48
CA LYS A 315 -0.68 8.84 5.36
C LYS A 315 -1.22 7.48 5.83
N SER A 316 -0.68 6.40 5.27
CA SER A 316 -0.83 5.05 5.79
C SER A 316 -0.23 4.95 7.20
N ILE A 317 -0.72 3.98 7.97
CA ILE A 317 -0.27 3.69 9.32
C ILE A 317 0.54 2.41 9.38
N LYS A 318 1.43 2.36 10.34
CA LYS A 318 2.25 1.19 10.68
C LYS A 318 1.86 0.69 12.07
N PRO A 319 0.87 -0.22 12.19
CA PRO A 319 0.51 -0.81 13.48
C PRO A 319 1.62 -1.72 13.98
N TYR A 320 1.44 -2.28 15.17
CA TYR A 320 2.36 -3.28 15.70
C TYR A 320 2.60 -4.42 14.71
N GLN A 321 3.83 -4.86 14.61
CA GLN A 321 4.25 -6.15 14.06
C GLN A 321 5.54 -6.61 14.74
N PRO A 322 5.83 -7.93 14.75
CA PRO A 322 7.08 -8.46 15.27
C PRO A 322 8.32 -7.87 14.58
N ASP A 323 9.40 -7.74 15.34
CA ASP A 323 10.70 -7.32 14.82
C ASP A 323 11.29 -8.37 13.86
N GLY A 324 12.25 -7.97 13.03
CA GLY A 324 12.99 -8.87 12.15
C GLY A 324 12.35 -9.12 10.76
N LEU A 325 11.10 -8.70 10.55
CA LEU A 325 10.40 -9.00 9.30
C LEU A 325 10.85 -8.12 8.13
N TRP A 326 11.17 -6.85 8.38
CA TRP A 326 11.54 -5.89 7.34
C TRP A 326 13.05 -5.88 7.06
N GLU A 327 13.86 -6.29 8.03
CA GLU A 327 15.31 -6.35 7.94
C GLU A 327 15.77 -7.33 6.85
N ILE A 328 14.99 -8.35 6.55
CA ILE A 328 15.22 -9.29 5.42
C ILE A 328 15.41 -8.55 4.09
N ASN A 329 14.76 -7.37 3.93
CA ASN A 329 14.84 -6.54 2.74
C ASN A 329 15.70 -5.28 2.95
N ASN A 330 16.63 -5.28 3.88
CA ASN A 330 17.47 -4.14 4.25
C ASN A 330 16.67 -2.85 4.54
N THR A 331 15.48 -3.00 5.13
CA THR A 331 14.63 -1.88 5.51
C THR A 331 14.27 -2.00 6.98
N SER A 332 13.96 -0.89 7.63
CA SER A 332 13.54 -0.87 9.03
C SER A 332 12.04 -0.60 9.14
N TYR A 333 11.45 -1.20 10.17
CA TYR A 333 10.06 -0.92 10.54
C TYR A 333 10.04 -0.22 11.90
N THR A 334 9.42 0.95 11.93
CA THR A 334 9.11 1.63 13.18
C THR A 334 7.59 1.75 13.26
N ALA A 335 6.99 1.11 14.25
CA ALA A 335 5.56 1.23 14.50
C ALA A 335 5.20 2.67 14.85
N ASP A 336 4.04 3.13 14.37
CA ASP A 336 3.49 4.41 14.76
C ASP A 336 3.03 4.37 16.22
N THR A 337 2.89 5.54 16.84
CA THR A 337 2.44 5.70 18.23
C THR A 337 1.30 6.74 18.33
N GLY A 338 0.57 6.71 19.43
CA GLY A 338 -0.57 7.61 19.66
C GLY A 338 -1.80 7.20 18.86
N ASP A 339 -2.75 8.12 18.69
CA ASP A 339 -4.07 7.85 18.09
C ASP A 339 -4.05 7.35 16.66
N VAL A 340 -2.95 7.58 15.94
CA VAL A 340 -2.83 7.17 14.54
C VAL A 340 -2.81 5.65 14.36
N VAL A 341 -2.31 4.88 15.34
CA VAL A 341 -2.26 3.40 15.25
C VAL A 341 -3.65 2.78 15.26
N TYR A 342 -4.65 3.49 15.79
CA TYR A 342 -6.01 3.02 15.90
C TYR A 342 -6.88 3.37 14.69
N ARG A 343 -6.30 3.92 13.63
CA ARG A 343 -7.04 4.18 12.39
C ARG A 343 -7.54 2.87 11.77
N ARG A 344 -8.61 3.00 10.96
CA ARG A 344 -9.20 1.88 10.22
C ARG A 344 -8.13 1.10 9.46
N SER A 345 -8.31 -0.21 9.39
CA SER A 345 -7.39 -1.14 8.72
C SER A 345 -7.20 -0.85 7.22
N LEU A 346 -8.14 -0.13 6.60
CA LEU A 346 -7.97 0.42 5.26
C LEU A 346 -6.69 1.25 5.09
N TYR A 347 -6.21 1.87 6.17
CA TYR A 347 -5.01 2.72 6.17
C TYR A 347 -3.74 1.99 6.58
N VAL A 348 -3.80 0.70 6.91
CA VAL A 348 -2.59 -0.08 7.22
C VAL A 348 -1.69 -0.13 5.99
N LEU A 349 -0.41 0.18 6.18
CA LEU A 349 0.57 0.15 5.11
C LEU A 349 0.67 -1.25 4.51
N ALA A 350 0.39 -1.37 3.22
CA ALA A 350 0.56 -2.59 2.47
C ALA A 350 1.92 -2.60 1.76
N LYS A 351 2.87 -3.37 2.29
CA LYS A 351 4.14 -3.67 1.62
C LYS A 351 4.05 -5.07 1.02
N ARG A 352 4.08 -5.18 -0.30
CA ARG A 352 3.89 -6.47 -1.00
C ARG A 352 4.91 -7.53 -0.62
N THR A 353 6.16 -7.13 -0.39
CA THR A 353 7.25 -8.05 -0.01
C THR A 353 7.18 -8.49 1.46
N VAL A 354 6.47 -7.75 2.31
CA VAL A 354 6.29 -8.05 3.74
C VAL A 354 4.89 -7.58 4.14
N PRO A 355 3.84 -8.32 3.83
CA PRO A 355 2.48 -7.98 4.23
C PRO A 355 2.35 -7.96 5.75
N ASN A 356 1.39 -7.20 6.28
CA ASN A 356 1.15 -7.16 7.72
C ASN A 356 0.75 -8.56 8.23
N PRO A 357 1.47 -9.15 9.21
CA PRO A 357 1.29 -10.54 9.62
C PRO A 357 -0.11 -10.83 10.17
N THR A 358 -0.65 -9.92 10.97
CA THR A 358 -1.98 -10.05 11.58
C THR A 358 -3.07 -10.10 10.50
N LEU A 359 -3.04 -9.16 9.55
CA LEU A 359 -4.01 -9.15 8.47
C LEU A 359 -3.84 -10.36 7.54
N ASN A 360 -2.59 -10.76 7.25
CA ASN A 360 -2.29 -11.91 6.40
C ASN A 360 -2.81 -13.23 7.03
N THR A 361 -2.69 -13.39 8.35
CA THR A 361 -3.23 -14.54 9.07
C THR A 361 -4.75 -14.68 8.90
N PHE A 362 -5.46 -13.58 8.68
CA PHE A 362 -6.90 -13.54 8.40
C PHE A 362 -7.24 -13.41 6.91
N ASP A 363 -6.39 -13.94 6.03
CA ASP A 363 -6.61 -14.03 4.58
C ASP A 363 -6.72 -12.65 3.88
N ALA A 364 -6.09 -11.60 4.41
CA ALA A 364 -5.99 -10.35 3.69
C ALA A 364 -5.19 -10.53 2.39
N THR A 365 -5.56 -9.81 1.35
CA THR A 365 -4.88 -9.90 0.05
C THR A 365 -3.45 -9.35 0.13
N GLU A 366 -2.49 -10.04 -0.47
CA GLU A 366 -1.10 -9.61 -0.56
C GLU A 366 -0.89 -8.40 -1.49
N ARG A 367 -1.91 -8.06 -2.29
CA ARG A 367 -1.88 -6.97 -3.30
C ARG A 367 -0.82 -7.14 -4.39
N SER A 368 -0.34 -8.35 -4.59
CA SER A 368 0.60 -8.69 -5.68
C SER A 368 -0.12 -8.80 -7.02
N TYR A 369 -1.38 -9.23 -7.00
CA TYR A 369 -2.25 -9.37 -8.16
C TYR A 369 -3.70 -9.06 -7.77
N CYS A 370 -4.56 -8.88 -8.78
CA CYS A 370 -5.98 -8.64 -8.56
C CYS A 370 -6.67 -9.93 -8.10
N VAL A 371 -7.39 -9.88 -6.99
CA VAL A 371 -8.14 -11.00 -6.43
C VAL A 371 -9.64 -10.72 -6.61
N VAL A 372 -10.32 -11.63 -7.25
CA VAL A 372 -11.79 -11.52 -7.46
C VAL A 372 -12.55 -11.99 -6.23
N ARG A 373 -12.04 -13.02 -5.57
CA ARG A 373 -12.61 -13.63 -4.36
C ARG A 373 -11.51 -13.88 -3.35
N ARG A 374 -11.71 -13.43 -2.11
CA ARG A 374 -10.78 -13.72 -1.01
C ARG A 374 -11.01 -15.14 -0.51
N GLN A 375 -9.94 -15.77 -0.06
CA GLN A 375 -10.05 -17.00 0.74
C GLN A 375 -10.67 -16.66 2.11
N SER A 376 -11.28 -17.64 2.73
CA SER A 376 -11.78 -17.54 4.10
C SER A 376 -11.44 -18.84 4.81
N THR A 377 -10.32 -18.84 5.53
CA THR A 377 -9.82 -19.99 6.28
C THR A 377 -10.22 -19.89 7.75
N ASN A 378 -10.18 -21.00 8.45
CA ASN A 378 -10.34 -21.06 9.90
C ASN A 378 -9.19 -21.91 10.47
N THR A 379 -8.19 -21.25 11.02
CA THR A 379 -6.96 -21.90 11.50
C THR A 379 -6.70 -21.62 12.98
N PRO A 380 -6.03 -22.53 13.70
CA PRO A 380 -5.63 -22.30 15.09
C PRO A 380 -4.74 -21.04 15.26
N LEU A 381 -3.97 -20.69 14.23
CA LEU A 381 -3.12 -19.50 14.25
C LEU A 381 -3.94 -18.21 14.34
N GLN A 382 -5.12 -18.16 13.73
CA GLN A 382 -6.02 -17.01 13.83
C GLN A 382 -6.51 -16.81 15.26
N ALA A 383 -6.87 -17.88 15.97
CA ALA A 383 -7.22 -17.81 17.38
C ALA A 383 -6.03 -17.35 18.24
N LEU A 384 -4.84 -17.85 17.95
CA LEU A 384 -3.61 -17.46 18.64
C LEU A 384 -3.30 -15.96 18.46
N VAL A 385 -3.49 -15.42 17.25
CA VAL A 385 -3.30 -14.00 16.97
C VAL A 385 -4.29 -13.15 17.78
N LEU A 386 -5.57 -13.50 17.82
CA LEU A 386 -6.56 -12.76 18.62
C LEU A 386 -6.24 -12.74 20.13
N LEU A 387 -5.61 -13.80 20.63
CA LEU A 387 -5.23 -13.89 22.03
C LEU A 387 -3.91 -13.17 22.39
N ASN A 388 -3.01 -12.95 21.43
CA ASN A 388 -1.65 -12.51 21.72
C ASN A 388 -1.21 -11.22 20.99
N ASP A 389 -1.82 -10.85 19.84
CA ASP A 389 -1.44 -9.61 19.16
C ASP A 389 -1.76 -8.40 20.05
N PRO A 390 -0.79 -7.50 20.28
CA PRO A 390 -0.97 -6.34 21.15
C PRO A 390 -2.19 -5.49 20.87
N THR A 391 -2.63 -5.39 19.60
CA THR A 391 -3.83 -4.63 19.22
C THR A 391 -5.10 -5.22 19.83
N PHE A 392 -5.25 -6.55 19.75
CA PHE A 392 -6.43 -7.24 20.30
C PHE A 392 -6.39 -7.34 21.83
N VAL A 393 -5.20 -7.56 22.39
CA VAL A 393 -5.01 -7.57 23.86
C VAL A 393 -5.31 -6.18 24.43
N GLU A 394 -4.88 -5.12 23.77
CA GLU A 394 -5.17 -3.74 24.18
C GLU A 394 -6.68 -3.42 24.09
N ALA A 395 -7.34 -3.77 22.99
CA ALA A 395 -8.78 -3.60 22.83
C ALA A 395 -9.53 -4.37 23.95
N SER A 396 -9.11 -5.58 24.25
CA SER A 396 -9.66 -6.39 25.35
C SER A 396 -9.44 -5.74 26.72
N LYS A 397 -8.29 -5.11 26.93
CA LYS A 397 -7.96 -4.36 28.17
C LYS A 397 -8.90 -3.16 28.37
N VAL A 398 -9.16 -2.39 27.32
CA VAL A 398 -10.11 -1.28 27.39
C VAL A 398 -11.52 -1.75 27.71
N LEU A 399 -11.98 -2.83 27.06
CA LEU A 399 -13.28 -3.44 27.35
C LEU A 399 -13.34 -4.04 28.76
N GLY A 400 -12.23 -4.60 29.25
CA GLY A 400 -12.10 -5.08 30.62
C GLY A 400 -12.21 -3.98 31.65
N GLN A 401 -11.63 -2.80 31.37
CA GLN A 401 -11.80 -1.62 32.20
C GLN A 401 -13.26 -1.14 32.19
N GLU A 402 -13.91 -1.10 31.06
CA GLU A 402 -15.34 -0.73 30.95
C GLU A 402 -16.22 -1.62 31.82
N MET A 403 -15.96 -2.95 31.78
CA MET A 403 -16.65 -3.89 32.68
C MET A 403 -16.36 -3.62 34.17
N ALA A 404 -15.14 -3.22 34.52
CA ALA A 404 -14.74 -2.95 35.91
C ALA A 404 -15.37 -1.65 36.45
N ILE A 405 -15.64 -0.68 35.60
CA ILE A 405 -16.33 0.58 35.98
C ILE A 405 -17.82 0.31 36.23
N ASN A 406 -18.40 -0.68 35.58
CA ASN A 406 -19.83 -0.99 35.76
C ASN A 406 -20.06 -1.69 37.10
N LYS A 407 -20.89 -1.08 37.97
CA LYS A 407 -21.21 -1.65 39.27
C LYS A 407 -21.99 -2.96 39.22
N ASP A 408 -22.70 -3.22 38.12
CA ASP A 408 -23.42 -4.47 37.86
C ASP A 408 -22.59 -5.32 36.87
N ASP A 409 -21.95 -6.33 37.42
CA ASP A 409 -21.14 -7.27 36.66
C ASP A 409 -21.87 -7.92 35.48
N THR A 410 -23.15 -8.24 35.64
CA THR A 410 -23.94 -8.83 34.58
C THR A 410 -24.17 -7.87 33.43
N LYS A 411 -24.54 -6.63 33.75
CA LYS A 411 -24.76 -5.60 32.75
C LYS A 411 -23.46 -5.25 32.02
N GLY A 412 -22.31 -5.22 32.72
CA GLY A 412 -21.01 -4.99 32.14
C GLY A 412 -20.65 -6.07 31.12
N ILE A 413 -20.81 -7.35 31.45
CA ILE A 413 -20.56 -8.49 30.55
C ILE A 413 -21.50 -8.44 29.33
N ILE A 414 -22.80 -8.24 29.53
CA ILE A 414 -23.80 -8.14 28.46
C ILE A 414 -23.47 -6.98 27.51
N SER A 415 -23.09 -5.82 28.06
CA SER A 415 -22.70 -4.65 27.26
C SER A 415 -21.56 -4.95 26.33
N VAL A 416 -20.46 -5.51 26.85
CA VAL A 416 -19.27 -5.83 26.06
C VAL A 416 -19.55 -6.94 25.06
N TYR A 417 -20.30 -7.97 25.44
CA TYR A 417 -20.71 -9.03 24.52
C TYR A 417 -21.48 -8.44 23.33
N ARG A 418 -22.48 -7.60 23.58
CA ARG A 418 -23.26 -6.94 22.53
C ARG A 418 -22.43 -6.00 21.64
N LYS A 419 -21.48 -5.29 22.20
CA LYS A 419 -20.58 -4.41 21.42
C LYS A 419 -19.72 -5.22 20.43
N LEU A 420 -19.26 -6.40 20.83
CA LEU A 420 -18.40 -7.26 20.01
C LEU A 420 -19.19 -8.08 18.99
N THR A 421 -20.35 -8.62 19.39
CA THR A 421 -21.09 -9.62 18.61
C THR A 421 -22.34 -9.06 17.91
N GLY A 422 -22.89 -7.93 18.37
CA GLY A 422 -24.17 -7.38 17.91
C GLY A 422 -25.40 -8.10 18.45
N ILE A 423 -25.25 -9.20 19.21
CA ILE A 423 -26.35 -10.01 19.71
C ILE A 423 -26.41 -10.05 21.26
N GLN A 424 -27.55 -10.44 21.80
CA GLN A 424 -27.73 -10.64 23.23
C GLN A 424 -27.19 -12.00 23.64
N PRO A 425 -26.32 -12.10 24.67
CA PRO A 425 -25.90 -13.42 25.19
C PRO A 425 -27.05 -14.15 25.88
N SER A 426 -27.06 -15.49 25.79
CA SER A 426 -27.96 -16.32 26.56
C SER A 426 -27.61 -16.31 28.04
N VAL A 427 -28.56 -16.73 28.88
CA VAL A 427 -28.34 -16.87 30.34
C VAL A 427 -27.20 -17.83 30.66
N SER A 428 -27.07 -18.91 29.88
CA SER A 428 -26.01 -19.91 30.03
C SER A 428 -24.64 -19.34 29.68
N GLU A 429 -24.54 -18.55 28.60
CA GLU A 429 -23.29 -17.86 28.21
C GLU A 429 -22.86 -16.86 29.29
N VAL A 430 -23.78 -16.04 29.80
CA VAL A 430 -23.47 -15.11 30.90
C VAL A 430 -22.97 -15.86 32.15
N LYS A 431 -23.59 -16.98 32.50
CA LYS A 431 -23.14 -17.81 33.64
C LYS A 431 -21.74 -18.36 33.44
N LEU A 432 -21.43 -18.87 32.24
CA LEU A 432 -20.10 -19.37 31.87
C LEU A 432 -19.03 -18.25 31.92
N LEU A 433 -19.34 -17.09 31.35
CA LEU A 433 -18.45 -15.95 31.33
C LEU A 433 -18.16 -15.44 32.75
N LYS A 434 -19.16 -15.41 33.64
CA LYS A 434 -18.94 -15.05 35.05
C LYS A 434 -18.04 -16.06 35.77
N SER A 435 -18.21 -17.37 35.53
CA SER A 435 -17.36 -18.41 36.12
C SER A 435 -15.89 -18.20 35.67
N LEU A 436 -15.64 -18.03 34.39
CA LEU A 436 -14.31 -17.75 33.84
C LEU A 436 -13.68 -16.50 34.46
N ARG A 437 -14.42 -15.40 34.56
CA ARG A 437 -13.93 -14.17 35.20
C ARG A 437 -13.50 -14.42 36.63
N ASN A 438 -14.30 -15.15 37.41
CA ASN A 438 -14.02 -15.42 38.83
C ASN A 438 -12.78 -16.29 39.01
N GLU A 439 -12.56 -17.25 38.12
CA GLU A 439 -11.34 -18.07 38.11
C GLU A 439 -10.11 -17.23 37.75
N GLU A 440 -10.17 -16.42 36.71
CA GLU A 440 -9.04 -15.55 36.31
C GLU A 440 -8.77 -14.46 37.35
N LEU A 441 -9.80 -13.92 38.00
CA LEU A 441 -9.64 -12.94 39.07
C LEU A 441 -8.83 -13.52 40.25
N LYS A 442 -9.09 -14.76 40.65
CA LYS A 442 -8.30 -15.45 41.67
C LYS A 442 -6.83 -15.58 41.27
N LYS A 443 -6.57 -15.96 40.00
CA LYS A 443 -5.22 -16.10 39.46
C LYS A 443 -4.47 -14.77 39.41
N PHE A 444 -5.13 -13.71 38.94
CA PHE A 444 -4.52 -12.37 38.86
C PHE A 444 -4.29 -11.72 40.23
N ARG A 445 -5.13 -11.97 41.23
CA ARG A 445 -4.91 -11.53 42.60
C ARG A 445 -3.72 -12.26 43.24
N ALA A 446 -3.51 -13.53 42.90
CA ALA A 446 -2.38 -14.33 43.42
C ALA A 446 -1.03 -13.99 42.73
N ASP A 447 -1.05 -13.46 41.50
CA ASP A 447 0.16 -13.15 40.72
C ASP A 447 0.13 -11.71 40.18
N ILE A 448 0.77 -10.82 40.95
CA ILE A 448 0.92 -9.41 40.59
C ILE A 448 1.79 -9.20 39.33
N LYS A 449 2.79 -10.06 39.10
CA LYS A 449 3.66 -9.97 37.91
C LYS A 449 2.86 -10.29 36.65
N ARG A 450 2.06 -11.34 36.65
CA ARG A 450 1.13 -11.71 35.58
C ARG A 450 0.13 -10.57 35.30
N THR A 451 -0.44 -9.98 36.36
CA THR A 451 -1.38 -8.85 36.25
C THR A 451 -0.75 -7.64 35.57
N LYS A 452 0.45 -7.24 36.01
CA LYS A 452 1.17 -6.12 35.40
C LYS A 452 1.56 -6.43 33.94
N GLY A 453 2.02 -7.65 33.65
CA GLY A 453 2.36 -8.08 32.29
C GLY A 453 1.18 -7.97 31.34
N TRP A 454 0.00 -8.50 31.74
CA TRP A 454 -1.20 -8.40 30.93
C TRP A 454 -1.63 -6.96 30.66
N LEU A 455 -1.64 -6.12 31.67
CA LEU A 455 -2.06 -4.71 31.59
C LEU A 455 -1.03 -3.80 30.89
N SER A 456 0.20 -4.27 30.65
CA SER A 456 1.22 -3.50 29.95
C SER A 456 1.07 -3.47 28.43
N ALA A 457 0.24 -4.35 27.84
CA ALA A 457 0.06 -4.42 26.40
C ALA A 457 -0.50 -3.13 25.82
N GLY A 458 0.03 -2.70 24.66
CA GLY A 458 -0.44 -1.50 23.94
C GLY A 458 -0.13 -0.19 24.65
N GLN A 459 -0.73 0.89 24.17
CA GLN A 459 -0.47 2.27 24.63
C GLN A 459 -1.50 2.80 25.63
N PHE A 460 -2.70 2.22 25.66
CA PHE A 460 -3.76 2.62 26.56
C PHE A 460 -3.37 2.41 28.01
N LYS A 461 -3.59 3.42 28.85
CA LYS A 461 -3.32 3.36 30.30
C LYS A 461 -4.61 3.08 31.07
N VAL A 462 -4.58 2.03 31.86
CA VAL A 462 -5.69 1.68 32.76
C VAL A 462 -5.85 2.73 33.84
N ASN A 463 -7.09 3.01 34.22
CA ASN A 463 -7.40 3.89 35.35
C ASN A 463 -6.83 3.30 36.66
N LYS A 464 -6.05 4.09 37.38
CA LYS A 464 -5.34 3.69 38.59
C LYS A 464 -6.29 3.47 39.79
N ASP A 465 -7.50 4.00 39.73
CA ASP A 465 -8.50 3.86 40.80
C ASP A 465 -9.25 2.51 40.77
N LEU A 466 -9.03 1.73 39.72
CA LEU A 466 -9.62 0.40 39.58
C LEU A 466 -8.66 -0.68 40.09
N GLU A 467 -9.23 -1.76 40.60
CA GLU A 467 -8.46 -2.94 41.01
C GLU A 467 -7.79 -3.57 39.77
N PRO A 468 -6.43 -3.59 39.68
CA PRO A 468 -5.76 -4.09 38.48
C PRO A 468 -6.09 -5.55 38.16
N ALA A 469 -6.24 -6.41 39.18
CA ALA A 469 -6.58 -7.82 38.99
C ALA A 469 -7.98 -8.00 38.38
N LEU A 470 -8.94 -7.16 38.79
CA LEU A 470 -10.29 -7.17 38.22
C LEU A 470 -10.30 -6.72 36.76
N VAL A 471 -9.57 -5.67 36.44
CA VAL A 471 -9.43 -5.21 35.05
C VAL A 471 -8.77 -6.29 34.19
N ALA A 472 -7.73 -6.95 34.68
CA ALA A 472 -7.05 -8.03 33.96
C ALA A 472 -7.96 -9.23 33.75
N ALA A 473 -8.71 -9.67 34.76
CA ALA A 473 -9.67 -10.77 34.63
C ALA A 473 -10.79 -10.45 33.62
N ASN A 474 -11.35 -9.25 33.68
CA ASN A 474 -12.34 -8.79 32.72
C ASN A 474 -11.73 -8.66 31.30
N SER A 475 -10.45 -8.31 31.16
CA SER A 475 -9.76 -8.24 29.88
C SER A 475 -9.61 -9.62 29.24
N VAL A 476 -9.30 -10.65 30.01
CA VAL A 476 -9.31 -12.05 29.52
C VAL A 476 -10.70 -12.43 29.04
N LEU A 477 -11.75 -12.06 29.79
CA LEU A 477 -13.11 -12.30 29.40
C LEU A 477 -13.46 -11.65 28.05
N ALA A 478 -13.11 -10.38 27.89
CA ALA A 478 -13.28 -9.65 26.62
C ALA A 478 -12.50 -10.32 25.48
N SER A 479 -11.28 -10.80 25.73
CA SER A 479 -10.46 -11.53 24.76
C SER A 479 -11.09 -12.84 24.32
N VAL A 480 -11.72 -13.60 25.24
CA VAL A 480 -12.44 -14.82 24.91
C VAL A 480 -13.69 -14.51 24.06
N ILE A 481 -14.46 -13.48 24.39
CA ILE A 481 -15.60 -13.06 23.57
C ILE A 481 -15.13 -12.63 22.19
N LEU A 482 -14.05 -11.85 22.11
CA LEU A 482 -13.47 -11.37 20.84
C LEU A 482 -13.02 -12.53 19.95
N ASN A 483 -12.52 -13.62 20.53
CA ASN A 483 -12.10 -14.85 19.83
C ASN A 483 -13.24 -15.82 19.52
N SER A 484 -14.47 -15.51 19.93
CA SER A 484 -15.62 -16.37 19.69
C SER A 484 -16.12 -16.27 18.24
N ASP A 485 -16.72 -17.35 17.74
CA ASP A 485 -17.40 -17.36 16.43
C ASP A 485 -18.48 -16.28 16.33
N ALA A 486 -19.17 -15.99 17.43
CA ALA A 486 -20.17 -14.92 17.50
C ALA A 486 -19.61 -13.54 17.15
N THR A 487 -18.35 -13.28 17.48
CA THR A 487 -17.67 -12.00 17.13
C THR A 487 -17.10 -12.01 15.72
N LEU A 488 -16.60 -13.17 15.26
CA LEU A 488 -15.87 -13.27 13.99
C LEU A 488 -16.79 -13.47 12.78
N THR A 489 -18.03 -13.85 13.02
CA THR A 489 -19.02 -14.15 11.98
C THR A 489 -20.07 -13.05 11.95
N LYS A 490 -20.20 -12.39 10.80
CA LYS A 490 -21.31 -11.49 10.51
C LYS A 490 -22.58 -12.33 10.30
N ARG A 491 -23.61 -12.02 11.05
CA ARG A 491 -24.92 -12.69 11.00
C ARG A 491 -26.04 -11.69 10.80
#